data_a5a4d8272d8622e6ba5f3d6043db8f14
#
_entry.id   a5a4d8272d8622e6ba5f3d6043db8f14
#
_cell.length_a   1.000
_cell.length_b   1.000
_cell.length_c   1.000
_cell.angle_alpha   90.00
_cell.angle_beta   90.00
_cell.angle_gamma   90.00
#
_symmetry.space_group_name_H-M   'P 1'
#
loop_
_entity.id
_entity.type
_entity.pdbx_description
1 polymer ?
#
loop_
_entity_poly.entity_id
_entity_poly.type
_entity_poly.pdbx_seq_one_letter_code
_entity_poly.pdbx_strand_id
1 'polypeptide(L)'
;VYKRQTLTGGVIVALGTETAGVVGNDDVLIRQLIEAGKKAGESYWQLPALPECKEALKSDVADLLNSAGREASCISGGLFIGEFVEAGIPWAHIDIGGTSTAAKTAGFKVKGGTGFGVSTLIKLAQEM
;
A
#
# COMPACT_ATOMS: atom_id res chain seq x y z
N VAL A 1 7.75 2.81 9.85
CA VAL A 1 7.96 1.55 9.10
C VAL A 1 7.18 1.61 7.78
N TYR A 2 7.81 1.20 6.68
CA TYR A 2 7.16 1.06 5.37
C TYR A 2 7.10 -0.40 4.96
N LYS A 3 5.91 -0.89 4.65
CA LYS A 3 5.63 -2.25 4.17
C LYS A 3 5.15 -2.18 2.72
N ARG A 4 5.98 -2.57 1.76
CA ARG A 4 5.66 -2.52 0.32
C ARG A 4 5.43 -3.93 -0.23
N GLN A 5 4.24 -4.20 -0.72
CA GLN A 5 3.82 -5.55 -1.12
C GLN A 5 2.83 -5.51 -2.29
N THR A 6 2.81 -6.57 -3.08
CA THR A 6 1.76 -6.86 -4.07
C THR A 6 0.63 -7.63 -3.37
N LEU A 7 -0.07 -6.94 -2.44
CA LEU A 7 -0.89 -7.67 -1.48
C LEU A 7 -2.26 -8.06 -2.03
N THR A 8 -2.95 -7.13 -2.71
CA THR A 8 -4.36 -7.36 -3.05
C THR A 8 -4.69 -7.15 -4.52
N GLY A 9 -5.65 -7.94 -5.01
CA GLY A 9 -6.34 -7.63 -6.27
C GLY A 9 -7.29 -6.44 -6.13
N GLY A 10 -7.77 -6.15 -4.92
CA GLY A 10 -8.69 -5.05 -4.64
C GLY A 10 -8.08 -3.68 -4.94
N VAL A 11 -6.78 -3.49 -4.75
CA VAL A 11 -6.12 -2.24 -5.13
C VAL A 11 -6.15 -2.00 -6.64
N ILE A 12 -6.09 -3.05 -7.45
CA ILE A 12 -6.20 -2.94 -8.91
C ILE A 12 -7.62 -2.47 -9.29
N VAL A 13 -8.63 -3.04 -8.64
CA VAL A 13 -10.04 -2.66 -8.88
C VAL A 13 -10.29 -1.22 -8.46
N ALA A 14 -9.73 -0.79 -7.33
CA ALA A 14 -9.93 0.55 -6.79
C ALA A 14 -9.15 1.64 -7.53
N LEU A 15 -7.87 1.39 -7.86
CA LEU A 15 -6.92 2.42 -8.30
C LEU A 15 -6.27 2.13 -9.67
N GLY A 16 -6.56 0.98 -10.27
CA GLY A 16 -5.97 0.59 -11.55
C GLY A 16 -4.50 0.18 -11.43
N THR A 17 -3.74 0.43 -12.49
CA THR A 17 -2.35 -0.04 -12.64
C THR A 17 -1.29 1.06 -12.55
N GLU A 18 -1.71 2.31 -12.35
CA GLU A 18 -0.81 3.47 -12.33
C GLU A 18 -0.63 4.08 -10.93
N THR A 19 -1.50 3.75 -9.97
CA THR A 19 -1.50 4.34 -8.63
C THR A 19 -1.45 3.24 -7.58
N ALA A 20 -0.52 3.33 -6.64
CA ALA A 20 -0.45 2.43 -5.48
C ALA A 20 -1.36 2.91 -4.35
N GLY A 21 -1.99 1.98 -3.64
CA GLY A 21 -2.77 2.27 -2.44
C GLY A 21 -1.89 2.37 -1.20
N VAL A 22 -2.19 3.30 -0.31
CA VAL A 22 -1.47 3.45 0.96
C VAL A 22 -2.45 3.41 2.13
N VAL A 23 -2.18 2.54 3.10
CA VAL A 23 -2.90 2.44 4.38
C VAL A 23 -1.89 2.56 5.52
N GLY A 24 -2.21 3.27 6.58
CA GLY A 24 -1.31 3.40 7.73
C GLY A 24 -1.96 4.06 8.93
N ASN A 25 -1.19 4.25 9.98
CA ASN A 25 -1.62 4.84 11.24
C ASN A 25 -1.08 6.27 11.48
N ASP A 26 -0.31 6.82 10.55
CA ASP A 26 0.31 8.14 10.71
C ASP A 26 0.22 8.95 9.40
N ASP A 27 -0.59 10.01 9.45
CA ASP A 27 -0.84 10.86 8.28
C ASP A 27 0.38 11.69 7.86
N VAL A 28 1.29 11.98 8.78
CA VAL A 28 2.53 12.70 8.47
C VAL A 28 3.44 11.79 7.64
N LEU A 29 3.62 10.55 8.11
CA LEU A 29 4.40 9.53 7.41
C LEU A 29 3.86 9.26 6.00
N ILE A 30 2.54 9.13 5.87
CA ILE A 30 1.88 8.88 4.58
C ILE A 30 2.04 10.08 3.64
N ARG A 31 1.88 11.29 4.15
CA ARG A 31 2.06 12.52 3.37
C ARG A 31 3.48 12.65 2.85
N GLN A 32 4.49 12.39 3.68
CA GLN A 32 5.90 12.37 3.26
C GLN A 32 6.15 11.36 2.13
N LEU A 33 5.58 10.16 2.24
CA LEU A 33 5.65 9.14 1.18
C LEU A 33 5.04 9.64 -0.13
N ILE A 34 3.84 10.22 -0.09
CA ILE A 34 3.14 10.73 -1.27
C ILE A 34 3.92 11.86 -1.93
N GLU A 35 4.48 12.79 -1.16
CA GLU A 35 5.29 13.88 -1.70
C GLU A 35 6.61 13.37 -2.32
N ALA A 36 7.27 12.42 -1.68
CA ALA A 36 8.44 11.75 -2.28
C ALA A 36 8.07 11.02 -3.59
N GLY A 37 6.90 10.38 -3.63
CA GLY A 37 6.35 9.75 -4.82
C GLY A 37 6.12 10.75 -5.96
N LYS A 38 5.52 11.90 -5.69
CA LYS A 38 5.35 12.96 -6.69
C LYS A 38 6.69 13.39 -7.29
N LYS A 39 7.72 13.58 -6.45
CA LYS A 39 9.08 13.93 -6.90
C LYS A 39 9.73 12.82 -7.71
N ALA A 40 9.37 11.57 -7.45
CA ALA A 40 9.87 10.39 -8.16
C ALA A 40 9.06 10.05 -9.44
N GLY A 41 7.94 10.75 -9.68
CA GLY A 41 7.03 10.43 -10.79
C GLY A 41 6.18 9.18 -10.56
N GLU A 42 6.00 8.77 -9.28
CA GLU A 42 5.22 7.60 -8.89
C GLU A 42 3.95 8.05 -8.13
N SER A 43 2.79 7.53 -8.54
CA SER A 43 1.49 7.93 -7.99
C SER A 43 1.07 7.06 -6.81
N TYR A 44 0.64 7.71 -5.73
CA TYR A 44 0.13 7.06 -4.52
C TYR A 44 -1.18 7.70 -4.09
N TRP A 45 -2.08 6.91 -3.53
CA TRP A 45 -3.34 7.37 -2.96
C TRP A 45 -3.57 6.78 -1.57
N GLN A 46 -3.79 7.65 -0.58
CA GLN A 46 -4.12 7.21 0.77
C GLN A 46 -5.56 6.66 0.78
N LEU A 47 -5.71 5.46 1.30
CA LEU A 47 -6.98 4.82 1.55
C LEU A 47 -7.37 5.01 3.02
N PRO A 48 -8.67 5.08 3.35
CA PRO A 48 -9.10 5.30 4.73
C PRO A 48 -8.82 4.06 5.59
N ALA A 49 -8.23 4.26 6.77
CA ALA A 49 -8.01 3.21 7.78
C ALA A 49 -9.21 3.17 8.74
N LEU A 50 -10.37 2.72 8.24
CA LEU A 50 -11.62 2.72 9.00
C LEU A 50 -11.66 1.62 10.06
N PRO A 51 -12.15 1.92 11.29
CA PRO A 51 -12.33 0.92 12.34
C PRO A 51 -13.19 -0.27 11.91
N GLU A 52 -14.22 -0.06 11.08
CA GLU A 52 -15.10 -1.08 10.55
C GLU A 52 -14.34 -2.10 9.67
N CYS A 53 -13.35 -1.65 8.90
CA CYS A 53 -12.50 -2.53 8.11
C CYS A 53 -11.56 -3.36 8.99
N LYS A 54 -11.18 -2.86 10.16
CA LYS A 54 -10.41 -3.61 11.16
C LYS A 54 -11.28 -4.65 11.87
N GLU A 55 -12.53 -4.32 12.19
CA GLU A 55 -13.49 -5.27 12.75
C GLU A 55 -13.70 -6.49 11.85
N ALA A 56 -13.66 -6.31 10.52
CA ALA A 56 -13.79 -7.38 9.54
C ALA A 56 -12.65 -8.42 9.60
N LEU A 57 -11.54 -8.12 10.29
CA LEU A 57 -10.42 -9.05 10.50
C LEU A 57 -10.59 -9.94 11.73
N LYS A 58 -11.62 -9.74 12.56
CA LYS A 58 -11.88 -10.56 13.74
C LYS A 58 -12.28 -11.98 13.38
N SER A 59 -11.84 -12.92 14.18
CA SER A 59 -12.14 -14.35 14.04
C SER A 59 -12.63 -14.92 15.39
N ASP A 60 -13.56 -15.87 15.32
CA ASP A 60 -14.03 -16.60 16.50
C ASP A 60 -13.11 -17.77 16.86
N VAL A 61 -12.21 -18.15 15.94
CA VAL A 61 -11.39 -19.38 16.07
C VAL A 61 -9.89 -19.14 15.88
N ALA A 62 -9.48 -17.92 15.55
CA ALA A 62 -8.08 -17.54 15.33
C ALA A 62 -7.85 -16.13 15.84
N ASP A 63 -6.59 -15.68 15.91
CA ASP A 63 -6.23 -14.31 16.30
C ASP A 63 -6.77 -13.29 15.29
N LEU A 64 -6.68 -13.61 14.00
CA LEU A 64 -7.14 -12.79 12.88
C LEU A 64 -7.63 -13.67 11.73
N LEU A 65 -8.53 -13.13 10.91
CA LEU A 65 -8.83 -13.67 9.58
C LEU A 65 -7.70 -13.26 8.60
N ASN A 66 -7.22 -14.21 7.81
CA ASN A 66 -6.23 -13.91 6.75
C ASN A 66 -6.85 -13.09 5.61
N SER A 67 -8.16 -13.17 5.42
CA SER A 67 -8.89 -12.41 4.41
C SER A 67 -10.28 -12.06 4.93
N ALA A 68 -10.62 -10.79 4.86
CA ALA A 68 -11.94 -10.27 5.25
C ALA A 68 -12.96 -10.30 4.09
N GLY A 69 -12.64 -10.95 2.97
CA GLY A 69 -13.50 -11.01 1.79
C GLY A 69 -13.11 -10.01 0.70
N ARG A 70 -14.06 -9.74 -0.19
CA ARG A 70 -13.81 -8.91 -1.40
C ARG A 70 -13.97 -7.41 -1.15
N GLU A 71 -14.89 -7.04 -0.27
CA GLU A 71 -15.20 -5.63 0.03
C GLU A 71 -14.03 -4.96 0.76
N ALA A 72 -13.64 -3.79 0.29
CA ALA A 72 -12.54 -3.00 0.85
C ALA A 72 -11.24 -3.82 1.09
N SER A 73 -10.98 -4.85 0.27
CA SER A 73 -9.89 -5.80 0.51
C SER A 73 -8.50 -5.16 0.52
N CYS A 74 -8.27 -4.06 -0.21
CA CYS A 74 -7.02 -3.31 -0.13
C CYS A 74 -6.86 -2.55 1.20
N ILE A 75 -7.96 -2.15 1.83
CA ILE A 75 -7.95 -1.51 3.15
C ILE A 75 -7.74 -2.56 4.25
N SER A 76 -8.56 -3.61 4.27
CA SER A 76 -8.45 -4.69 5.26
C SER A 76 -7.11 -5.42 5.16
N GLY A 77 -6.59 -5.63 3.93
CA GLY A 77 -5.25 -6.18 3.72
C GLY A 77 -4.15 -5.31 4.33
N GLY A 78 -4.19 -4.00 4.11
CA GLY A 78 -3.25 -3.05 4.72
C GLY A 78 -3.35 -3.04 6.24
N LEU A 79 -4.57 -3.05 6.80
CA LEU A 79 -4.79 -3.10 8.24
C LEU A 79 -4.32 -4.44 8.84
N PHE A 80 -4.50 -5.55 8.13
CA PHE A 80 -3.93 -6.86 8.52
C PHE A 80 -2.41 -6.78 8.69
N ILE A 81 -1.70 -6.19 7.72
CA ILE A 81 -0.25 -5.96 7.83
C ILE A 81 0.09 -5.10 9.03
N GLY A 82 -0.72 -4.09 9.33
CA GLY A 82 -0.57 -3.22 10.49
C GLY A 82 -0.62 -3.93 11.84
N GLU A 83 -1.36 -5.04 11.96
CA GLU A 83 -1.43 -5.84 13.20
C GLU A 83 -0.08 -6.47 13.58
N PHE A 84 0.84 -6.59 12.64
CA PHE A 84 2.21 -7.10 12.85
C PHE A 84 3.26 -5.99 13.05
N VAL A 85 2.84 -4.75 13.15
CA VAL A 85 3.70 -3.63 13.52
C VAL A 85 3.55 -3.38 15.02
N GLU A 86 4.65 -3.24 15.72
CA GLU A 86 4.67 -2.99 17.14
C GLU A 86 3.89 -1.71 17.51
N ALA A 87 3.16 -1.78 18.62
CA ALA A 87 2.31 -0.67 19.07
C ALA A 87 3.14 0.62 19.27
N GLY A 88 2.60 1.75 18.82
CA GLY A 88 3.24 3.06 18.92
C GLY A 88 4.24 3.38 17.80
N ILE A 89 4.54 2.43 16.92
CA ILE A 89 5.40 2.68 15.76
C ILE A 89 4.57 3.24 14.60
N PRO A 90 4.92 4.41 14.03
CA PRO A 90 4.32 4.92 12.80
C PRO A 90 4.59 3.97 11.62
N TRP A 91 3.55 3.62 10.88
CA TRP A 91 3.69 2.72 9.74
C TRP A 91 2.79 3.10 8.56
N ALA A 92 3.22 2.71 7.37
CA ALA A 92 2.46 2.76 6.15
C ALA A 92 2.68 1.48 5.34
N HIS A 93 1.58 0.85 4.94
CA HIS A 93 1.57 -0.23 3.95
C HIS A 93 1.33 0.36 2.57
N ILE A 94 2.14 -0.05 1.60
CA ILE A 94 2.07 0.36 0.20
C ILE A 94 1.67 -0.87 -0.62
N ASP A 95 0.44 -0.88 -1.11
CA ASP A 95 -0.05 -1.95 -1.98
C ASP A 95 0.24 -1.61 -3.43
N ILE A 96 1.21 -2.33 -4.00
CA ILE A 96 1.65 -2.19 -5.39
C ILE A 96 1.08 -3.30 -6.29
N GLY A 97 -0.01 -3.95 -5.89
CA GLY A 97 -0.64 -5.04 -6.65
C GLY A 97 -0.91 -4.66 -8.12
N GLY A 98 -1.32 -3.41 -8.37
CA GLY A 98 -1.57 -2.90 -9.72
C GLY A 98 -0.34 -2.34 -10.43
N THR A 99 0.60 -1.74 -9.69
CA THR A 99 1.71 -0.97 -10.26
C THR A 99 3.00 -1.78 -10.44
N SER A 100 3.07 -2.99 -9.87
CA SER A 100 4.29 -3.82 -9.83
C SER A 100 4.73 -4.37 -11.18
N THR A 101 3.81 -4.48 -12.15
CA THR A 101 4.08 -5.05 -13.46
C THR A 101 3.50 -4.19 -14.58
N ALA A 102 4.20 -4.13 -15.71
CA ALA A 102 3.74 -3.51 -16.95
C ALA A 102 3.42 -4.61 -17.99
N ALA A 103 2.20 -4.56 -18.56
CA ALA A 103 1.76 -5.52 -19.58
C ALA A 103 2.49 -5.33 -20.92
N LYS A 104 2.97 -4.12 -21.19
CA LYS A 104 3.66 -3.75 -22.44
C LYS A 104 4.73 -2.70 -22.17
N THR A 105 5.71 -2.63 -23.07
CA THR A 105 6.70 -1.55 -23.10
C THR A 105 6.04 -0.28 -23.63
N ALA A 106 6.15 0.84 -22.88
CA ALA A 106 5.65 2.14 -23.28
C ALA A 106 6.44 3.25 -22.56
N GLY A 107 7.05 4.17 -23.34
CA GLY A 107 7.91 5.20 -22.78
C GLY A 107 9.09 4.60 -22.00
N PHE A 108 9.26 5.00 -20.75
CA PHE A 108 10.31 4.49 -19.87
C PHE A 108 9.94 3.16 -19.17
N LYS A 109 8.68 2.74 -19.24
CA LYS A 109 8.23 1.46 -18.66
C LYS A 109 8.58 0.31 -19.61
N VAL A 110 9.28 -0.68 -19.12
CA VAL A 110 9.58 -1.93 -19.81
C VAL A 110 8.60 -3.01 -19.37
N LYS A 111 8.12 -3.84 -20.32
CA LYS A 111 7.25 -4.98 -20.01
C LYS A 111 7.89 -5.86 -18.93
N GLY A 112 7.11 -6.21 -17.91
CA GLY A 112 7.55 -7.01 -16.77
C GLY A 112 7.53 -6.22 -15.46
N GLY A 113 8.42 -6.50 -14.54
CA GLY A 113 8.53 -5.80 -13.27
C GLY A 113 8.89 -4.34 -13.44
N THR A 114 8.16 -3.44 -12.78
CA THR A 114 8.32 -1.99 -12.93
C THR A 114 9.34 -1.38 -11.98
N GLY A 115 9.65 -2.07 -10.86
CA GLY A 115 10.41 -1.48 -9.76
C GLY A 115 9.67 -0.35 -9.01
N PHE A 116 8.34 -0.22 -9.20
CA PHE A 116 7.53 0.82 -8.58
C PHE A 116 7.80 0.93 -7.06
N GLY A 117 8.01 2.14 -6.59
CA GLY A 117 8.32 2.46 -5.20
C GLY A 117 9.83 2.54 -4.88
N VAL A 118 10.71 2.03 -5.73
CA VAL A 118 12.17 2.13 -5.48
C VAL A 118 12.61 3.58 -5.50
N SER A 119 12.26 4.33 -6.55
CA SER A 119 12.61 5.75 -6.68
C SER A 119 12.00 6.60 -5.56
N THR A 120 10.75 6.33 -5.18
CA THR A 120 10.10 6.99 -4.04
C THR A 120 10.84 6.75 -2.74
N LEU A 121 11.20 5.49 -2.44
CA LEU A 121 11.89 5.16 -1.19
C LEU A 121 13.30 5.76 -1.13
N ILE A 122 14.01 5.86 -2.25
CA ILE A 122 15.28 6.57 -2.33
C ILE A 122 15.10 8.07 -2.01
N LYS A 123 14.11 8.72 -2.64
CA LYS A 123 13.80 10.14 -2.36
C LYS A 123 13.43 10.36 -0.90
N LEU A 124 12.59 9.51 -0.36
CA LEU A 124 12.18 9.56 1.04
C LEU A 124 13.38 9.44 1.99
N ALA A 125 14.27 8.48 1.74
CA ALA A 125 15.47 8.28 2.54
C ALA A 125 16.46 9.47 2.48
N GLN A 126 16.52 10.16 1.35
CA GLN A 126 17.35 11.36 1.18
C GLN A 126 16.80 12.58 1.93
N GLU A 127 15.52 12.60 2.25
CA GLU A 127 14.83 13.72 2.91
C GLU A 127 14.62 13.48 4.42
N MET A 128 14.94 12.29 4.92
CA MET A 128 14.92 11.95 6.34
C MET A 128 16.20 12.40 7.04
#